data_c199b0bb3101ee5598b9aa246b3ca7f4
#
_entry.id   c199b0bb3101ee5598b9aa246b3ca7f4
#
_cell.length_a   1.000
_cell.length_b   1.000
_cell.length_c   1.000
_cell.angle_alpha   90.00
_cell.angle_beta   90.00
_cell.angle_gamma   90.00
#
_symmetry.space_group_name_H-M   'P 1'
#
loop_
_entity.id
_entity.type
_entity.pdbx_description
1 polymer ?
#
loop_
_entity_poly.entity_id
_entity_poly.type
_entity_poly.pdbx_seq_one_letter_code
_entity_poly.pdbx_strand_id
1 'polypeptide(L)'
;MTGTGTTGGKVIKAYLPLSHGQTMYYEVHGKRGGPVALVLHGGPGAGISPRSVNFFDLTKWCVILYDQRGCGKSIPFGVPSLAHNTTDDLLDDMERLRRTLGVKKWYLTGGSWGSTLALVYAEKYPHRVSGLLLRALCLMDDTESAWLYEDHGAAQVFPLEYERFLAPLTPQERKGTMKDILRAYQQRLTSSDKRVAEEAAAAWTGYEDSVIALVPKPVRFKGNNDISVAILENHYFINGGFIKPGQILADAHKLKGIPIDVIHGRYDMICPYRSVQELSKILPDIRVKRVEDGGHSGYFKEETGYIRKITDTFVSGGRRSKETLKAVRAANLSKLKTRKRSRE
;
A
#
# COMPACT_ATOMS: atom_id res chain seq x y z
N MET A 1 6.58 36.57 16.26
CA MET A 1 6.09 35.52 17.17
C MET A 1 4.60 35.40 16.98
N THR A 2 4.15 34.44 16.18
CA THR A 2 2.74 34.10 16.04
C THR A 2 2.67 32.55 16.06
N GLY A 3 2.44 32.06 17.29
CA GLY A 3 2.25 30.63 17.53
C GLY A 3 0.91 30.16 16.92
N THR A 4 0.97 29.33 15.89
CA THR A 4 -0.18 28.57 15.40
C THR A 4 -0.48 27.46 16.40
N GLY A 5 -1.47 27.69 17.25
CA GLY A 5 -1.96 26.73 18.23
C GLY A 5 -2.53 25.49 17.51
N THR A 6 -1.87 24.36 17.67
CA THR A 6 -2.36 23.05 17.26
C THR A 6 -3.47 22.62 18.22
N THR A 7 -4.72 22.78 17.84
CA THR A 7 -5.91 22.22 18.52
C THR A 7 -6.09 20.73 18.24
N GLY A 8 -5.00 19.96 18.21
CA GLY A 8 -5.03 18.52 18.08
C GLY A 8 -4.97 17.86 19.46
N GLY A 9 -5.94 16.99 19.79
CA GLY A 9 -5.92 16.22 21.03
C GLY A 9 -4.59 15.44 21.16
N LYS A 10 -4.19 15.15 22.42
CA LYS A 10 -2.96 14.39 22.73
C LYS A 10 -2.95 13.06 21.94
N VAL A 11 -1.87 12.81 21.20
CA VAL A 11 -1.64 11.54 20.49
C VAL A 11 -1.56 10.42 21.52
N ILE A 12 -2.34 9.34 21.31
CA ILE A 12 -2.18 8.10 22.09
C ILE A 12 -1.25 7.18 21.31
N LYS A 13 -0.25 6.65 22.00
CA LYS A 13 0.66 5.60 21.53
C LYS A 13 0.52 4.41 22.46
N ALA A 14 0.25 3.24 21.92
CA ALA A 14 0.00 2.05 22.74
C ALA A 14 0.41 0.76 22.02
N TYR A 15 0.42 -0.29 22.80
CA TYR A 15 0.67 -1.67 22.35
C TYR A 15 -0.57 -2.52 22.59
N LEU A 16 -0.91 -3.37 21.64
CA LEU A 16 -2.01 -4.32 21.70
C LEU A 16 -1.47 -5.74 21.58
N PRO A 17 -1.63 -6.59 22.62
CA PRO A 17 -1.31 -8.00 22.51
C PRO A 17 -2.17 -8.68 21.44
N LEU A 18 -1.52 -9.44 20.57
CA LEU A 18 -2.13 -10.21 19.48
C LEU A 18 -2.07 -11.72 19.77
N SER A 19 -2.53 -12.52 18.81
CA SER A 19 -2.34 -13.98 18.84
C SER A 19 -0.87 -14.36 18.69
N HIS A 20 -0.53 -15.58 19.11
CA HIS A 20 0.79 -16.20 18.92
C HIS A 20 1.97 -15.39 19.47
N GLY A 21 1.77 -14.70 20.62
CA GLY A 21 2.82 -13.92 21.27
C GLY A 21 3.23 -12.63 20.54
N GLN A 22 2.51 -12.25 19.52
CA GLN A 22 2.74 -11.00 18.77
C GLN A 22 2.15 -9.80 19.52
N THR A 23 2.69 -8.61 19.28
CA THR A 23 2.21 -7.37 19.89
C THR A 23 2.25 -6.25 18.84
N MET A 24 1.12 -5.63 18.59
CA MET A 24 0.96 -4.53 17.64
C MET A 24 1.22 -3.19 18.31
N TYR A 25 2.06 -2.35 17.70
CA TYR A 25 2.13 -0.93 18.05
C TYR A 25 1.13 -0.13 17.23
N TYR A 26 0.44 0.82 17.87
CA TYR A 26 -0.47 1.72 17.18
C TYR A 26 -0.50 3.12 17.78
N GLU A 27 -0.91 4.08 16.96
CA GLU A 27 -1.10 5.48 17.34
C GLU A 27 -2.51 5.93 16.98
N VAL A 28 -3.10 6.78 17.86
CA VAL A 28 -4.41 7.37 17.59
C VAL A 28 -4.28 8.89 17.64
N HIS A 29 -4.61 9.53 16.51
CA HIS A 29 -4.48 10.96 16.27
C HIS A 29 -5.83 11.63 16.06
N GLY A 30 -5.90 12.94 16.28
CA GLY A 30 -7.02 13.79 15.91
C GLY A 30 -8.24 13.69 16.81
N LYS A 31 -9.42 13.95 16.24
CA LYS A 31 -10.67 14.15 16.97
C LYS A 31 -11.29 12.84 17.47
N ARG A 32 -11.34 12.64 18.78
CA ARG A 32 -12.10 11.54 19.39
C ARG A 32 -13.58 11.71 19.10
N GLY A 33 -14.24 10.60 18.73
CA GLY A 33 -15.66 10.62 18.35
C GLY A 33 -15.96 11.13 16.93
N GLY A 34 -14.94 11.53 16.18
CA GLY A 34 -15.07 11.76 14.73
C GLY A 34 -15.13 10.44 13.94
N PRO A 35 -15.39 10.52 12.62
CA PRO A 35 -15.23 9.37 11.74
C PRO A 35 -13.81 8.81 11.87
N VAL A 36 -13.71 7.47 11.87
CA VAL A 36 -12.45 6.79 12.13
C VAL A 36 -11.81 6.35 10.82
N ALA A 37 -10.56 6.72 10.59
CA ALA A 37 -9.73 6.21 9.51
C ALA A 37 -8.66 5.28 10.07
N LEU A 38 -8.45 4.13 9.40
CA LEU A 38 -7.30 3.25 9.61
C LEU A 38 -6.37 3.36 8.41
N VAL A 39 -5.10 3.63 8.67
CA VAL A 39 -4.05 3.73 7.64
C VAL A 39 -3.26 2.43 7.59
N LEU A 40 -3.25 1.81 6.42
CA LEU A 40 -2.55 0.56 6.12
C LEU A 40 -1.26 0.89 5.37
N HIS A 41 -0.11 0.64 6.00
CA HIS A 41 1.17 0.87 5.34
C HIS A 41 1.47 -0.19 4.28
N GLY A 42 2.37 0.14 3.35
CA GLY A 42 2.85 -0.74 2.28
C GLY A 42 4.03 -1.62 2.71
N GLY A 43 4.77 -2.06 1.76
CA GLY A 43 5.79 -3.09 1.80
C GLY A 43 5.18 -4.38 1.22
N PRO A 44 4.93 -5.41 2.04
CA PRO A 44 4.74 -5.49 3.52
C PRO A 44 5.97 -5.08 4.33
N GLY A 45 5.74 -4.48 5.50
CA GLY A 45 6.86 -4.24 6.41
C GLY A 45 7.38 -2.80 6.49
N ALA A 46 6.84 -1.86 5.70
CA ALA A 46 7.32 -0.46 5.70
C ALA A 46 7.06 0.28 7.04
N GLY A 47 6.09 -0.17 7.83
CA GLY A 47 5.74 0.45 9.11
C GLY A 47 5.01 1.78 8.98
N ILE A 48 4.71 2.39 10.13
CA ILE A 48 4.03 3.68 10.22
C ILE A 48 4.84 4.79 9.54
N SER A 49 4.20 5.49 8.60
CA SER A 49 4.67 6.80 8.14
C SER A 49 3.96 7.91 8.91
N PRO A 50 4.66 8.72 9.73
CA PRO A 50 4.05 9.83 10.44
C PRO A 50 3.40 10.87 9.53
N ARG A 51 3.82 10.95 8.26
CA ARG A 51 3.26 11.86 7.25
C ARG A 51 1.84 11.50 6.84
N SER A 52 1.41 10.25 7.06
CA SER A 52 0.08 9.77 6.68
C SER A 52 -1.06 10.48 7.42
N VAL A 53 -0.81 11.08 8.58
CA VAL A 53 -1.81 11.90 9.28
C VAL A 53 -2.20 13.15 8.47
N ASN A 54 -1.31 13.64 7.58
CA ASN A 54 -1.56 14.81 6.75
C ASN A 54 -2.64 14.57 5.67
N PHE A 55 -3.00 13.33 5.44
CA PHE A 55 -4.11 12.95 4.57
C PHE A 55 -5.48 13.34 5.14
N PHE A 56 -5.55 13.72 6.41
CA PHE A 56 -6.80 13.93 7.14
C PHE A 56 -6.84 15.25 7.89
N ASP A 57 -8.03 15.85 7.99
CA ASP A 57 -8.31 16.94 8.92
C ASP A 57 -8.43 16.40 10.34
N LEU A 58 -7.37 16.52 11.11
CA LEU A 58 -7.34 16.03 12.50
C LEU A 58 -8.34 16.73 13.41
N THR A 59 -8.92 17.87 13.00
CA THR A 59 -10.02 18.52 13.72
C THR A 59 -11.36 17.83 13.47
N LYS A 60 -11.46 16.98 12.45
CA LYS A 60 -12.66 16.25 12.05
C LYS A 60 -12.52 14.75 12.21
N TRP A 61 -11.35 14.20 11.86
CA TRP A 61 -11.07 12.77 11.82
C TRP A 61 -10.40 12.25 13.08
N CYS A 62 -10.71 11.00 13.43
CA CYS A 62 -9.90 10.14 14.30
C CYS A 62 -9.07 9.22 13.40
N VAL A 63 -7.76 9.37 13.39
CA VAL A 63 -6.85 8.64 12.51
C VAL A 63 -6.04 7.63 13.31
N ILE A 64 -6.07 6.37 12.91
CA ILE A 64 -5.33 5.29 13.51
C ILE A 64 -4.21 4.89 12.55
N LEU A 65 -2.98 4.91 13.05
CA LEU A 65 -1.80 4.35 12.40
C LEU A 65 -1.39 3.12 13.21
N TYR A 66 -0.93 2.04 12.56
CA TYR A 66 -0.40 0.88 13.25
C TYR A 66 0.74 0.24 12.44
N ASP A 67 1.66 -0.39 13.15
CA ASP A 67 2.68 -1.24 12.55
C ASP A 67 2.12 -2.66 12.45
N GLN A 68 2.12 -3.23 11.24
CA GLN A 68 1.75 -4.62 11.02
C GLN A 68 2.76 -5.54 11.71
N ARG A 69 2.49 -6.85 11.73
CA ARG A 69 3.40 -7.85 12.33
C ARG A 69 4.79 -7.76 11.72
N GLY A 70 5.81 -7.86 12.53
CA GLY A 70 7.21 -7.96 12.13
C GLY A 70 7.92 -6.67 11.77
N CYS A 71 7.25 -5.52 11.79
CA CYS A 71 7.83 -4.25 11.38
C CYS A 71 7.64 -3.12 12.40
N GLY A 72 8.37 -2.04 12.17
CA GLY A 72 8.29 -0.83 12.97
C GLY A 72 8.57 -1.07 14.44
N LYS A 73 7.56 -0.80 15.29
CA LYS A 73 7.62 -1.01 16.74
C LYS A 73 6.81 -2.23 17.20
N SER A 74 6.18 -2.96 16.28
CA SER A 74 5.52 -4.23 16.60
C SER A 74 6.54 -5.31 16.94
N ILE A 75 6.15 -6.27 17.81
CA ILE A 75 7.03 -7.28 18.39
C ILE A 75 6.44 -8.68 18.14
N PRO A 76 7.26 -9.69 17.77
CA PRO A 76 8.68 -9.62 17.42
C PRO A 76 8.96 -8.91 16.10
N PHE A 77 10.22 -8.51 15.89
CA PHE A 77 10.68 -7.81 14.70
C PHE A 77 11.48 -8.73 13.78
N GLY A 78 11.31 -8.58 12.46
CA GLY A 78 12.09 -9.34 11.47
C GLY A 78 11.77 -10.84 11.42
N VAL A 79 12.77 -11.69 11.20
CA VAL A 79 12.61 -13.15 10.99
C VAL A 79 11.73 -13.85 12.03
N PRO A 80 11.85 -13.60 13.35
CA PRO A 80 11.00 -14.25 14.34
C PRO A 80 9.50 -13.95 14.18
N SER A 81 9.13 -12.91 13.41
CA SER A 81 7.75 -12.54 13.17
C SER A 81 7.09 -13.30 12.03
N LEU A 82 7.83 -14.05 11.22
CA LEU A 82 7.31 -14.74 10.03
C LEU A 82 6.36 -15.90 10.40
N ALA A 83 6.59 -16.53 11.55
CA ALA A 83 5.65 -17.50 12.07
C ALA A 83 4.31 -16.81 12.40
N HIS A 84 3.21 -17.34 11.88
CA HIS A 84 1.87 -16.73 12.04
C HIS A 84 1.81 -15.28 11.55
N ASN A 85 2.39 -15.01 10.39
CA ASN A 85 2.34 -13.72 9.72
C ASN A 85 1.82 -13.90 8.30
N THR A 86 0.53 -14.10 8.19
CA THR A 86 -0.24 -14.27 6.95
C THR A 86 -1.25 -13.15 6.80
N THR A 87 -1.85 -13.04 5.63
CA THR A 87 -2.92 -12.05 5.40
C THR A 87 -4.11 -12.29 6.33
N ASP A 88 -4.52 -13.53 6.58
CA ASP A 88 -5.59 -13.82 7.55
C ASP A 88 -5.23 -13.38 8.97
N ASP A 89 -3.98 -13.57 9.41
CA ASP A 89 -3.51 -13.05 10.70
C ASP A 89 -3.62 -11.52 10.76
N LEU A 90 -3.26 -10.80 9.68
CA LEU A 90 -3.38 -9.34 9.63
C LEU A 90 -4.84 -8.87 9.67
N LEU A 91 -5.75 -9.60 9.02
CA LEU A 91 -7.19 -9.30 9.07
C LEU A 91 -7.75 -9.47 10.49
N ASP A 92 -7.34 -10.52 11.18
CA ASP A 92 -7.73 -10.77 12.57
C ASP A 92 -7.16 -9.72 13.52
N ASP A 93 -5.93 -9.25 13.27
CA ASP A 93 -5.30 -8.15 14.00
C ASP A 93 -6.07 -6.83 13.82
N MET A 94 -6.47 -6.52 12.59
CA MET A 94 -7.31 -5.35 12.31
C MET A 94 -8.65 -5.45 13.06
N GLU A 95 -9.32 -6.61 13.06
CA GLU A 95 -10.56 -6.81 13.80
C GLU A 95 -10.36 -6.74 15.33
N ARG A 96 -9.21 -7.21 15.83
CA ARG A 96 -8.86 -7.07 17.24
C ARG A 96 -8.66 -5.61 17.61
N LEU A 97 -7.91 -4.84 16.80
CA LEU A 97 -7.71 -3.41 16.99
C LEU A 97 -9.04 -2.66 16.94
N ARG A 98 -9.89 -2.96 15.95
CA ARG A 98 -11.21 -2.36 15.79
C ARG A 98 -12.07 -2.55 17.05
N ARG A 99 -12.14 -3.78 17.55
CA ARG A 99 -12.92 -4.13 18.75
C ARG A 99 -12.36 -3.46 20.01
N THR A 100 -11.04 -3.47 20.18
CA THR A 100 -10.37 -2.81 21.32
C THR A 100 -10.64 -1.32 21.38
N LEU A 101 -10.72 -0.66 20.23
CA LEU A 101 -10.99 0.77 20.14
C LEU A 101 -12.50 1.11 20.06
N GLY A 102 -13.39 0.13 20.12
CA GLY A 102 -14.85 0.32 20.06
C GLY A 102 -15.34 0.87 18.72
N VAL A 103 -14.57 0.69 17.65
CA VAL A 103 -14.89 1.21 16.30
C VAL A 103 -15.94 0.32 15.62
N LYS A 104 -17.06 0.88 15.21
CA LYS A 104 -18.09 0.13 14.46
C LYS A 104 -17.71 -0.07 13.00
N LYS A 105 -17.35 1.01 12.34
CA LYS A 105 -16.89 1.05 10.94
C LYS A 105 -15.74 2.03 10.85
N TRP A 106 -14.83 1.78 9.94
CA TRP A 106 -13.74 2.69 9.63
C TRP A 106 -13.59 2.95 8.12
N TYR A 107 -13.00 4.07 7.80
CA TYR A 107 -12.55 4.41 6.48
C TYR A 107 -11.13 3.85 6.33
N LEU A 108 -10.89 3.00 5.33
CA LEU A 108 -9.58 2.42 5.12
C LEU A 108 -8.82 3.23 4.07
N THR A 109 -7.56 3.51 4.34
CA THR A 109 -6.64 4.03 3.33
C THR A 109 -5.35 3.23 3.33
N GLY A 110 -4.90 2.85 2.15
CA GLY A 110 -3.68 2.08 1.97
C GLY A 110 -3.03 2.34 0.62
N GLY A 111 -1.72 2.17 0.56
CA GLY A 111 -0.97 2.23 -0.69
C GLY A 111 -0.11 0.99 -0.89
N SER A 112 0.11 0.59 -2.17
CA SER A 112 0.87 -0.62 -2.46
C SER A 112 0.26 -1.84 -1.77
N TRP A 113 1.03 -2.66 -1.08
CA TRP A 113 0.52 -3.73 -0.21
C TRP A 113 -0.65 -3.28 0.69
N GLY A 114 -0.61 -2.06 1.24
CA GLY A 114 -1.71 -1.55 2.05
C GLY A 114 -3.02 -1.42 1.28
N SER A 115 -3.01 -1.26 -0.04
CA SER A 115 -4.23 -1.29 -0.88
C SER A 115 -4.78 -2.70 -1.04
N THR A 116 -3.90 -3.70 -1.20
CA THR A 116 -4.24 -5.13 -1.19
C THR A 116 -4.94 -5.48 0.11
N LEU A 117 -4.30 -5.16 1.25
CA LEU A 117 -4.85 -5.47 2.58
C LEU A 117 -6.20 -4.78 2.83
N ALA A 118 -6.37 -3.52 2.34
CA ALA A 118 -7.64 -2.81 2.43
C ALA A 118 -8.76 -3.51 1.63
N LEU A 119 -8.46 -3.96 0.42
CA LEU A 119 -9.41 -4.67 -0.44
C LEU A 119 -9.82 -6.01 0.18
N VAL A 120 -8.85 -6.84 0.54
CA VAL A 120 -9.12 -8.17 1.13
C VAL A 120 -9.90 -8.05 2.45
N TYR A 121 -9.57 -7.05 3.29
CA TYR A 121 -10.36 -6.77 4.48
C TYR A 121 -11.80 -6.37 4.14
N ALA A 122 -11.99 -5.48 3.17
CA ALA A 122 -13.32 -5.02 2.78
C ALA A 122 -14.16 -6.14 2.12
N GLU A 123 -13.54 -7.06 1.41
CA GLU A 123 -14.18 -8.27 0.86
C GLU A 123 -14.66 -9.22 1.96
N LYS A 124 -13.86 -9.40 3.01
CA LYS A 124 -14.19 -10.27 4.16
C LYS A 124 -15.18 -9.60 5.11
N TYR A 125 -15.10 -8.29 5.31
CA TYR A 125 -15.89 -7.53 6.27
C TYR A 125 -16.53 -6.25 5.69
N PRO A 126 -17.32 -6.32 4.59
CA PRO A 126 -17.82 -5.13 3.90
C PRO A 126 -18.68 -4.23 4.80
N HIS A 127 -19.39 -4.81 5.77
CA HIS A 127 -20.20 -4.08 6.73
C HIS A 127 -19.37 -3.29 7.78
N ARG A 128 -18.06 -3.50 7.86
CA ARG A 128 -17.11 -2.78 8.74
C ARG A 128 -16.42 -1.61 8.04
N VAL A 129 -16.63 -1.44 6.74
CA VAL A 129 -15.98 -0.42 5.93
C VAL A 129 -16.96 0.68 5.57
N SER A 130 -16.57 1.93 5.78
CA SER A 130 -17.37 3.11 5.41
C SER A 130 -16.93 3.72 4.07
N GLY A 131 -15.72 3.44 3.62
CA GLY A 131 -15.14 3.85 2.35
C GLY A 131 -13.69 3.42 2.24
N LEU A 132 -13.16 3.44 1.02
CA LEU A 132 -11.78 3.08 0.68
C LEU A 132 -11.10 4.23 -0.06
N LEU A 133 -9.86 4.53 0.31
CA LEU A 133 -8.94 5.37 -0.45
C LEU A 133 -7.67 4.56 -0.73
N LEU A 134 -7.51 4.13 -1.96
CA LEU A 134 -6.43 3.26 -2.39
C LEU A 134 -5.41 4.06 -3.20
N ARG A 135 -4.14 3.83 -2.96
CA ARG A 135 -3.04 4.45 -3.70
C ARG A 135 -2.13 3.37 -4.26
N ALA A 136 -1.56 3.62 -5.44
CA ALA A 136 -0.65 2.66 -6.05
C ALA A 136 -1.24 1.23 -5.92
N LEU A 137 -2.41 1.04 -6.51
CA LEU A 137 -3.23 -0.17 -6.34
C LEU A 137 -2.46 -1.42 -6.73
N CYS A 138 -2.40 -2.38 -5.83
CA CYS A 138 -1.78 -3.69 -6.00
C CYS A 138 -2.84 -4.77 -5.84
N LEU A 139 -2.94 -5.68 -6.79
CA LEU A 139 -3.85 -6.84 -6.76
C LEU A 139 -3.17 -8.09 -6.20
N MET A 140 -1.84 -8.03 -6.04
CA MET A 140 -1.02 -9.14 -5.52
C MET A 140 -1.16 -10.42 -6.34
N ASP A 141 -1.17 -10.28 -7.65
CA ASP A 141 -1.19 -11.44 -8.56
C ASP A 141 0.23 -11.78 -9.07
N ASP A 142 0.37 -12.99 -9.63
CA ASP A 142 1.65 -13.48 -10.15
C ASP A 142 2.16 -12.60 -11.32
N THR A 143 1.27 -11.93 -12.08
CA THR A 143 1.67 -11.05 -13.18
C THR A 143 2.28 -9.73 -12.69
N GLU A 144 1.80 -9.17 -11.59
CA GLU A 144 2.42 -7.98 -10.96
C GLU A 144 3.78 -8.34 -10.37
N SER A 145 3.89 -9.49 -9.72
CA SER A 145 5.16 -9.94 -9.15
C SER A 145 6.19 -10.29 -10.25
N ALA A 146 5.78 -10.94 -11.32
CA ALA A 146 6.63 -11.21 -12.47
C ALA A 146 7.07 -9.93 -13.18
N TRP A 147 6.16 -8.94 -13.32
CA TRP A 147 6.50 -7.62 -13.87
C TRP A 147 7.65 -6.96 -13.10
N LEU A 148 7.67 -7.07 -11.78
CA LEU A 148 8.70 -6.42 -10.94
C LEU A 148 10.00 -7.23 -10.90
N TYR A 149 9.93 -8.56 -10.80
CA TYR A 149 11.09 -9.42 -10.48
C TYR A 149 11.61 -10.28 -11.64
N GLU A 150 11.00 -10.21 -12.82
CA GLU A 150 11.51 -10.86 -14.03
C GLU A 150 12.03 -9.83 -15.04
N ASP A 151 12.76 -10.30 -16.06
CA ASP A 151 13.49 -9.48 -17.02
C ASP A 151 12.61 -8.77 -18.06
N HIS A 152 11.31 -9.11 -18.15
CA HIS A 152 10.38 -8.60 -19.17
C HIS A 152 9.47 -7.47 -18.71
N GLY A 153 9.63 -6.98 -17.47
CA GLY A 153 8.81 -5.93 -16.87
C GLY A 153 9.57 -4.65 -16.58
N ALA A 154 9.61 -4.24 -15.31
CA ALA A 154 10.33 -3.05 -14.86
C ALA A 154 11.82 -3.09 -15.22
N ALA A 155 12.42 -4.28 -15.28
CA ALA A 155 13.80 -4.51 -15.71
C ALA A 155 14.10 -3.94 -17.10
N GLN A 156 13.13 -3.90 -18.01
CA GLN A 156 13.32 -3.34 -19.36
C GLN A 156 13.50 -1.81 -19.33
N VAL A 157 13.00 -1.15 -18.30
CA VAL A 157 13.13 0.30 -18.10
C VAL A 157 14.31 0.65 -17.20
N PHE A 158 14.65 -0.25 -16.26
CA PHE A 158 15.69 -0.09 -15.25
C PHE A 158 16.72 -1.25 -15.29
N PRO A 159 17.41 -1.48 -16.43
CA PRO A 159 18.27 -2.67 -16.58
C PRO A 159 19.49 -2.67 -15.65
N LEU A 160 20.06 -1.51 -15.35
CA LEU A 160 21.22 -1.42 -14.46
C LEU A 160 20.85 -1.70 -12.99
N GLU A 161 19.68 -1.25 -12.58
CA GLU A 161 19.13 -1.47 -11.25
C GLU A 161 18.74 -2.94 -11.08
N TYR A 162 18.17 -3.55 -12.11
CA TYR A 162 17.82 -4.96 -12.12
C TYR A 162 19.08 -5.85 -12.11
N GLU A 163 20.14 -5.48 -12.81
CA GLU A 163 21.41 -6.19 -12.74
C GLU A 163 21.98 -6.18 -11.31
N ARG A 164 21.89 -5.04 -10.60
CA ARG A 164 22.29 -4.94 -9.19
C ARG A 164 21.40 -5.77 -8.28
N PHE A 165 20.11 -5.82 -8.57
CA PHE A 165 19.17 -6.71 -7.87
C PHE A 165 19.59 -8.17 -8.02
N LEU A 166 19.98 -8.60 -9.19
CA LEU A 166 20.44 -9.97 -9.42
C LEU A 166 21.85 -10.25 -8.88
N ALA A 167 22.65 -9.25 -8.50
CA ALA A 167 24.04 -9.42 -8.13
C ALA A 167 24.32 -10.45 -7.02
N PRO A 168 23.50 -10.54 -5.93
CA PRO A 168 23.69 -11.56 -4.88
C PRO A 168 23.40 -12.99 -5.33
N LEU A 169 22.76 -13.19 -6.49
CA LEU A 169 22.32 -14.49 -6.98
C LEU A 169 23.40 -15.15 -7.84
N THR A 170 23.47 -16.48 -7.80
CA THR A 170 24.33 -17.25 -8.69
C THR A 170 23.87 -17.15 -10.16
N PRO A 171 24.76 -17.39 -11.14
CA PRO A 171 24.39 -17.37 -12.56
C PRO A 171 23.20 -18.30 -12.92
N GLN A 172 23.03 -19.39 -12.19
CA GLN A 172 21.93 -20.31 -12.38
C GLN A 172 20.61 -19.75 -11.83
N GLU A 173 20.63 -19.17 -10.61
CA GLU A 173 19.45 -18.57 -9.98
C GLU A 173 18.92 -17.36 -10.76
N ARG A 174 19.81 -16.55 -11.38
CA ARG A 174 19.43 -15.38 -12.20
C ARG A 174 18.58 -15.73 -13.43
N LYS A 175 18.63 -16.98 -13.89
CA LYS A 175 17.88 -17.48 -15.05
C LYS A 175 16.58 -18.16 -14.66
N GLY A 176 16.26 -18.19 -13.38
CA GLY A 176 15.04 -18.78 -12.85
C GLY A 176 13.79 -17.93 -13.11
N THR A 177 12.63 -18.51 -12.84
CA THR A 177 11.35 -17.79 -12.79
C THR A 177 11.34 -16.83 -11.60
N MET A 178 10.38 -15.92 -11.57
CA MET A 178 10.13 -15.05 -10.41
C MET A 178 10.15 -15.83 -9.09
N LYS A 179 9.48 -16.98 -9.04
CA LYS A 179 9.44 -17.82 -7.81
C LYS A 179 10.81 -18.39 -7.44
N ASP A 180 11.65 -18.70 -8.40
CA ASP A 180 13.02 -19.18 -8.14
C ASP A 180 13.91 -18.05 -7.61
N ILE A 181 13.80 -16.85 -8.18
CA ILE A 181 14.49 -15.64 -7.71
C ILE A 181 14.05 -15.34 -6.26
N LEU A 182 12.76 -15.34 -5.99
CA LEU A 182 12.23 -15.09 -4.64
C LEU A 182 12.72 -16.12 -3.62
N ARG A 183 12.79 -17.42 -3.98
CA ARG A 183 13.34 -18.47 -3.11
C ARG A 183 14.84 -18.29 -2.85
N ALA A 184 15.59 -17.92 -3.87
CA ALA A 184 17.02 -17.65 -3.73
C ALA A 184 17.28 -16.45 -2.79
N TYR A 185 16.44 -15.43 -2.88
CA TYR A 185 16.47 -14.30 -1.95
C TYR A 185 16.05 -14.70 -0.54
N GLN A 186 15.01 -15.53 -0.38
CA GLN A 186 14.58 -16.00 0.94
C GLN A 186 15.71 -16.67 1.71
N GLN A 187 16.47 -17.54 1.04
CA GLN A 187 17.62 -18.24 1.66
C GLN A 187 18.68 -17.25 2.17
N ARG A 188 18.93 -16.17 1.44
CA ARG A 188 19.90 -15.14 1.81
C ARG A 188 19.38 -14.22 2.90
N LEU A 189 18.17 -13.72 2.75
CA LEU A 189 17.54 -12.81 3.70
C LEU A 189 17.34 -13.45 5.10
N THR A 190 17.15 -14.75 5.15
CA THR A 190 17.01 -15.51 6.42
C THR A 190 18.30 -16.19 6.88
N SER A 191 19.44 -15.90 6.23
CA SER A 191 20.73 -16.46 6.59
C SER A 191 21.16 -16.06 7.99
N SER A 192 21.82 -16.98 8.70
CA SER A 192 22.50 -16.69 9.97
C SER A 192 23.77 -15.86 9.78
N ASP A 193 24.36 -15.86 8.58
CA ASP A 193 25.43 -14.94 8.21
C ASP A 193 24.83 -13.55 7.94
N LYS A 194 25.07 -12.65 8.88
CA LYS A 194 24.54 -11.28 8.85
C LYS A 194 24.98 -10.52 7.58
N ARG A 195 26.20 -10.74 7.10
CA ARG A 195 26.71 -10.10 5.89
C ARG A 195 25.91 -10.53 4.67
N VAL A 196 25.62 -11.82 4.53
CA VAL A 196 24.80 -12.35 3.43
C VAL A 196 23.39 -11.75 3.47
N ALA A 197 22.79 -11.66 4.65
CA ALA A 197 21.44 -11.08 4.80
C ALA A 197 21.42 -9.58 4.48
N GLU A 198 22.43 -8.83 4.92
CA GLU A 198 22.57 -7.39 4.63
C GLU A 198 22.78 -7.11 3.15
N GLU A 199 23.66 -7.87 2.49
CA GLU A 199 23.91 -7.74 1.03
C GLU A 199 22.64 -8.02 0.23
N ALA A 200 21.90 -9.07 0.55
CA ALA A 200 20.64 -9.40 -0.10
C ALA A 200 19.56 -8.33 0.15
N ALA A 201 19.43 -7.85 1.38
CA ALA A 201 18.47 -6.81 1.71
C ALA A 201 18.79 -5.48 1.02
N ALA A 202 20.07 -5.11 0.94
CA ALA A 202 20.51 -3.91 0.25
C ALA A 202 20.23 -3.96 -1.25
N ALA A 203 20.43 -5.12 -1.89
CA ALA A 203 20.13 -5.31 -3.30
C ALA A 203 18.61 -5.27 -3.56
N TRP A 204 17.82 -5.91 -2.70
CA TRP A 204 16.36 -5.92 -2.76
C TRP A 204 15.77 -4.51 -2.65
N THR A 205 16.00 -3.85 -1.51
CA THR A 205 15.44 -2.51 -1.25
C THR A 205 16.03 -1.45 -2.19
N GLY A 206 17.29 -1.59 -2.58
CA GLY A 206 17.93 -0.71 -3.56
C GLY A 206 17.28 -0.76 -4.94
N TYR A 207 16.85 -1.93 -5.39
CA TYR A 207 16.10 -2.09 -6.64
C TYR A 207 14.71 -1.42 -6.54
N GLU A 208 13.92 -1.77 -5.52
CA GLU A 208 12.58 -1.21 -5.37
C GLU A 208 12.59 0.32 -5.20
N ASP A 209 13.48 0.83 -4.38
CA ASP A 209 13.67 2.28 -4.20
C ASP A 209 14.09 2.99 -5.51
N SER A 210 14.78 2.29 -6.42
CA SER A 210 15.18 2.85 -7.72
C SER A 210 14.03 2.92 -8.71
N VAL A 211 13.07 2.01 -8.65
CA VAL A 211 11.91 1.98 -9.56
C VAL A 211 10.66 2.66 -8.99
N ILE A 212 10.73 3.15 -7.76
CA ILE A 212 9.58 3.75 -7.05
C ILE A 212 9.13 5.09 -7.64
N ALA A 213 9.97 5.78 -8.40
CA ALA A 213 9.70 7.09 -8.99
C ALA A 213 10.38 7.23 -10.35
N LEU A 214 9.84 8.12 -11.21
CA LEU A 214 10.44 8.43 -12.52
C LEU A 214 11.89 8.93 -12.44
N VAL A 215 12.19 9.70 -11.42
CA VAL A 215 13.54 10.16 -11.10
C VAL A 215 13.80 9.76 -9.65
N PRO A 216 14.41 8.59 -9.43
CA PRO A 216 14.67 8.10 -8.09
C PRO A 216 15.71 8.99 -7.40
N LYS A 217 15.54 9.17 -6.10
CA LYS A 217 16.56 9.80 -5.26
C LYS A 217 17.57 8.74 -4.83
N PRO A 218 18.86 9.13 -4.66
CA PRO A 218 19.83 8.22 -4.07
C PRO A 218 19.34 7.69 -2.73
N VAL A 219 19.28 6.37 -2.60
CA VAL A 219 18.83 5.71 -1.39
C VAL A 219 20.04 5.21 -0.64
N ARG A 220 19.99 5.31 0.69
CA ARG A 220 21.00 4.74 1.57
C ARG A 220 20.36 3.59 2.34
N PHE A 221 21.03 2.47 2.36
CA PHE A 221 20.66 1.32 3.18
C PHE A 221 20.54 1.73 4.67
N LYS A 222 19.40 1.40 5.29
CA LYS A 222 19.01 1.82 6.64
C LYS A 222 19.16 0.67 7.66
N GLY A 223 19.95 -0.34 7.33
CA GLY A 223 20.25 -1.45 8.21
C GLY A 223 19.00 -2.30 8.53
N ASN A 224 18.76 -2.56 9.81
CA ASN A 224 17.71 -3.48 10.25
C ASN A 224 16.32 -3.20 9.69
N ASN A 225 15.98 -1.95 9.41
CA ASN A 225 14.67 -1.62 8.81
C ASN A 225 14.57 -2.16 7.39
N ASP A 226 15.58 -1.98 6.55
CA ASP A 226 15.58 -2.46 5.17
C ASP A 226 15.64 -4.00 5.13
N ILE A 227 16.39 -4.62 6.06
CA ILE A 227 16.40 -6.08 6.23
C ILE A 227 14.99 -6.59 6.55
N SER A 228 14.29 -5.94 7.49
CA SER A 228 12.93 -6.34 7.87
C SER A 228 11.93 -6.16 6.73
N VAL A 229 12.03 -5.06 5.97
CA VAL A 229 11.19 -4.83 4.79
C VAL A 229 11.43 -5.94 3.77
N ALA A 230 12.69 -6.17 3.36
CA ALA A 230 13.03 -7.19 2.36
C ALA A 230 12.57 -8.60 2.79
N ILE A 231 12.72 -8.96 4.07
CA ILE A 231 12.27 -10.24 4.61
C ILE A 231 10.74 -10.38 4.52
N LEU A 232 10.00 -9.35 4.93
CA LEU A 232 8.54 -9.39 4.94
C LEU A 232 7.97 -9.36 3.51
N GLU A 233 8.48 -8.51 2.64
CA GLU A 233 8.08 -8.48 1.23
C GLU A 233 8.32 -9.82 0.57
N ASN A 234 9.53 -10.38 0.68
CA ASN A 234 9.84 -11.70 0.15
C ASN A 234 8.93 -12.79 0.71
N HIS A 235 8.66 -12.79 2.03
CA HIS A 235 7.77 -13.74 2.67
C HIS A 235 6.35 -13.69 2.09
N TYR A 236 5.81 -12.49 1.87
CA TYR A 236 4.48 -12.34 1.27
C TYR A 236 4.47 -12.65 -0.22
N PHE A 237 5.45 -12.17 -0.99
CA PHE A 237 5.47 -12.34 -2.44
C PHE A 237 5.67 -13.80 -2.86
N ILE A 238 6.55 -14.55 -2.18
CA ILE A 238 6.75 -15.97 -2.47
C ILE A 238 5.51 -16.82 -2.18
N ASN A 239 4.66 -16.35 -1.26
CA ASN A 239 3.40 -16.99 -0.88
C ASN A 239 2.16 -16.34 -1.53
N GLY A 240 2.32 -15.53 -2.60
CA GLY A 240 1.21 -14.88 -3.30
C GLY A 240 0.33 -14.02 -2.39
N GLY A 241 0.96 -13.33 -1.41
CA GLY A 241 0.25 -12.52 -0.41
C GLY A 241 -0.65 -13.32 0.52
N PHE A 242 -0.50 -14.64 0.60
CA PHE A 242 -1.39 -15.55 1.35
C PHE A 242 -2.87 -15.36 0.99
N ILE A 243 -3.15 -15.03 -0.27
CA ILE A 243 -4.50 -14.96 -0.85
C ILE A 243 -4.59 -15.91 -2.05
N LYS A 244 -5.80 -16.25 -2.45
CA LYS A 244 -5.98 -17.10 -3.64
C LYS A 244 -5.62 -16.31 -4.91
N PRO A 245 -4.99 -16.92 -5.90
CA PRO A 245 -4.72 -16.26 -7.19
C PRO A 245 -5.98 -15.63 -7.77
N GLY A 246 -5.91 -14.32 -8.11
CA GLY A 246 -7.03 -13.56 -8.67
C GLY A 246 -8.19 -13.27 -7.69
N GLN A 247 -8.04 -13.54 -6.39
CA GLN A 247 -9.10 -13.41 -5.38
C GLN A 247 -9.72 -12.01 -5.40
N ILE A 248 -8.91 -10.95 -5.41
CA ILE A 248 -9.41 -9.56 -5.32
C ILE A 248 -10.37 -9.25 -6.47
N LEU A 249 -10.06 -9.64 -7.68
CA LEU A 249 -10.95 -9.41 -8.82
C LEU A 249 -12.19 -10.31 -8.77
N ALA A 250 -12.03 -11.57 -8.36
CA ALA A 250 -13.15 -12.50 -8.22
C ALA A 250 -14.16 -12.06 -7.15
N ASP A 251 -13.66 -11.53 -6.04
CA ASP A 251 -14.44 -11.09 -4.88
C ASP A 251 -14.83 -9.61 -4.91
N ALA A 252 -14.37 -8.84 -5.89
CA ALA A 252 -14.63 -7.40 -6.00
C ALA A 252 -16.15 -7.06 -5.99
N HIS A 253 -17.01 -7.98 -6.43
CA HIS A 253 -18.46 -7.81 -6.37
C HIS A 253 -18.99 -7.55 -4.94
N LYS A 254 -18.29 -8.02 -3.90
CA LYS A 254 -18.61 -7.80 -2.48
C LYS A 254 -18.41 -6.35 -2.05
N LEU A 255 -17.65 -5.57 -2.82
CA LEU A 255 -17.35 -4.17 -2.57
C LEU A 255 -18.40 -3.20 -3.12
N LYS A 256 -19.42 -3.72 -3.83
CA LYS A 256 -20.51 -2.89 -4.38
C LYS A 256 -21.21 -2.09 -3.27
N GLY A 257 -21.35 -0.77 -3.51
CA GLY A 257 -21.98 0.15 -2.56
C GLY A 257 -21.02 0.77 -1.55
N ILE A 258 -19.77 0.30 -1.44
CA ILE A 258 -18.71 0.98 -0.68
C ILE A 258 -18.12 2.09 -1.56
N PRO A 259 -18.05 3.35 -1.09
CA PRO A 259 -17.35 4.41 -1.81
C PRO A 259 -15.85 4.08 -1.94
N ILE A 260 -15.34 4.03 -3.16
CA ILE A 260 -13.93 3.72 -3.44
C ILE A 260 -13.31 4.84 -4.28
N ASP A 261 -12.23 5.42 -3.77
CA ASP A 261 -11.36 6.33 -4.49
C ASP A 261 -10.00 5.66 -4.72
N VAL A 262 -9.47 5.79 -5.94
CA VAL A 262 -8.13 5.29 -6.31
C VAL A 262 -7.30 6.46 -6.82
N ILE A 263 -6.08 6.60 -6.28
CA ILE A 263 -5.06 7.52 -6.80
C ILE A 263 -3.89 6.67 -7.26
N HIS A 264 -3.48 6.81 -8.53
CA HIS A 264 -2.45 5.95 -9.10
C HIS A 264 -1.58 6.69 -10.10
N GLY A 265 -0.27 6.51 -10.02
CA GLY A 265 0.67 7.08 -10.96
C GLY A 265 0.57 6.43 -12.34
N ARG A 266 0.68 7.22 -13.40
CA ARG A 266 0.71 6.70 -14.77
C ARG A 266 1.91 5.79 -15.02
N TYR A 267 3.04 6.13 -14.42
CA TYR A 267 4.34 5.48 -14.56
C TYR A 267 4.73 4.69 -13.31
N ASP A 268 3.73 4.11 -12.63
CA ASP A 268 3.99 3.20 -11.53
C ASP A 268 4.62 1.91 -12.07
N MET A 269 5.91 1.70 -11.73
CA MET A 269 6.70 0.56 -12.19
C MET A 269 6.70 -0.61 -11.21
N ILE A 270 6.17 -0.40 -10.00
CA ILE A 270 6.00 -1.46 -9.00
C ILE A 270 4.62 -2.10 -9.15
N CYS A 271 3.55 -1.27 -9.13
CA CYS A 271 2.18 -1.73 -9.35
C CYS A 271 1.65 -1.12 -10.65
N PRO A 272 1.68 -1.83 -11.78
CA PRO A 272 1.29 -1.30 -13.07
C PRO A 272 -0.15 -0.78 -13.10
N TYR A 273 -0.41 0.33 -13.80
CA TYR A 273 -1.74 0.94 -13.93
C TYR A 273 -2.82 -0.01 -14.49
N ARG A 274 -2.41 -1.13 -15.07
CA ARG A 274 -3.29 -2.21 -15.54
C ARG A 274 -4.22 -2.70 -14.43
N SER A 275 -3.74 -2.85 -13.21
CA SER A 275 -4.53 -3.31 -12.06
C SER A 275 -5.72 -2.40 -11.76
N VAL A 276 -5.55 -1.08 -11.92
CA VAL A 276 -6.64 -0.10 -11.82
C VAL A 276 -7.67 -0.32 -12.93
N GLN A 277 -7.23 -0.60 -14.15
CA GLN A 277 -8.14 -0.84 -15.27
C GLN A 277 -8.96 -2.11 -15.07
N GLU A 278 -8.36 -3.18 -14.57
CA GLU A 278 -9.04 -4.46 -14.32
C GLU A 278 -10.09 -4.32 -13.22
N LEU A 279 -9.74 -3.70 -12.10
CA LEU A 279 -10.70 -3.44 -11.02
C LEU A 279 -11.84 -2.51 -11.47
N SER A 280 -11.54 -1.49 -12.29
CA SER A 280 -12.53 -0.54 -12.81
C SER A 280 -13.56 -1.18 -13.75
N LYS A 281 -13.20 -2.28 -14.43
CA LYS A 281 -14.15 -3.04 -15.27
C LYS A 281 -15.23 -3.72 -14.44
N ILE A 282 -14.87 -4.20 -13.24
CA ILE A 282 -15.77 -4.92 -12.34
C ILE A 282 -16.55 -3.93 -11.45
N LEU A 283 -15.91 -2.85 -11.04
CA LEU A 283 -16.47 -1.80 -10.19
C LEU A 283 -16.51 -0.46 -10.94
N PRO A 284 -17.47 -0.24 -11.84
CA PRO A 284 -17.51 0.95 -12.70
C PRO A 284 -17.76 2.26 -11.94
N ASP A 285 -18.19 2.19 -10.69
CA ASP A 285 -18.49 3.35 -9.85
C ASP A 285 -17.28 3.85 -9.03
N ILE A 286 -16.12 3.17 -9.10
CA ILE A 286 -14.91 3.64 -8.44
C ILE A 286 -14.41 4.95 -9.09
N ARG A 287 -13.90 5.85 -8.26
CA ARG A 287 -13.37 7.12 -8.71
C ARG A 287 -11.85 7.02 -8.83
N VAL A 288 -11.35 7.14 -10.05
CA VAL A 288 -9.91 7.03 -10.32
C VAL A 288 -9.30 8.40 -10.63
N LYS A 289 -8.28 8.79 -9.88
CA LYS A 289 -7.38 9.89 -10.19
C LYS A 289 -6.05 9.32 -10.67
N ARG A 290 -5.81 9.35 -11.99
CA ARG A 290 -4.50 9.07 -12.54
C ARG A 290 -3.62 10.32 -12.42
N VAL A 291 -2.42 10.15 -11.85
CA VAL A 291 -1.39 11.17 -11.78
C VAL A 291 -0.51 11.02 -13.03
N GLU A 292 -0.54 12.00 -13.92
CA GLU A 292 0.02 11.84 -15.28
C GLU A 292 1.56 11.77 -15.31
N ASP A 293 2.23 12.34 -14.32
CA ASP A 293 3.68 12.35 -14.12
C ASP A 293 4.11 11.57 -12.86
N GLY A 294 3.19 10.78 -12.29
CA GLY A 294 3.41 10.02 -11.06
C GLY A 294 3.99 8.64 -11.31
N GLY A 295 4.92 8.24 -10.44
CA GLY A 295 5.37 6.85 -10.23
C GLY A 295 4.61 6.17 -9.09
N HIS A 296 5.23 5.17 -8.46
CA HIS A 296 4.67 4.43 -7.32
C HIS A 296 4.59 5.28 -6.05
N SER A 297 5.60 6.11 -5.78
CA SER A 297 5.64 6.90 -4.56
C SER A 297 4.65 8.07 -4.61
N GLY A 298 3.72 8.07 -3.65
CA GLY A 298 2.65 9.04 -3.52
C GLY A 298 2.97 10.25 -2.67
N TYR A 299 4.21 10.63 -2.51
CA TYR A 299 4.62 11.71 -1.60
C TYR A 299 4.74 13.08 -2.28
N PHE A 300 4.16 13.25 -3.44
CA PHE A 300 4.11 14.54 -4.09
C PHE A 300 3.12 15.47 -3.38
N LYS A 301 3.48 16.75 -3.28
CA LYS A 301 2.65 17.78 -2.65
C LYS A 301 1.22 17.81 -3.23
N GLU A 302 1.10 17.59 -4.53
CA GLU A 302 -0.17 17.54 -5.24
C GLU A 302 -1.03 16.34 -4.84
N GLU A 303 -0.42 15.16 -4.69
CA GLU A 303 -1.15 13.96 -4.27
C GLU A 303 -1.71 14.09 -2.87
N THR A 304 -0.93 14.61 -1.91
CA THR A 304 -1.43 14.90 -0.57
C THR A 304 -2.63 15.85 -0.61
N GLY A 305 -2.61 16.85 -1.49
CA GLY A 305 -3.72 17.76 -1.72
C GLY A 305 -4.97 17.06 -2.27
N TYR A 306 -4.81 16.12 -3.20
CA TYR A 306 -5.92 15.29 -3.71
C TYR A 306 -6.49 14.39 -2.63
N ILE A 307 -5.64 13.68 -1.89
CA ILE A 307 -6.05 12.81 -0.79
C ILE A 307 -6.85 13.62 0.25
N ARG A 308 -6.33 14.78 0.65
CA ARG A 308 -6.99 15.66 1.61
C ARG A 308 -8.38 16.09 1.12
N LYS A 309 -8.51 16.49 -0.13
CA LYS A 309 -9.80 16.87 -0.73
C LYS A 309 -10.81 15.71 -0.72
N ILE A 310 -10.36 14.48 -0.98
CA ILE A 310 -11.21 13.29 -0.92
C ILE A 310 -11.71 13.05 0.50
N THR A 311 -10.80 13.05 1.48
CA THR A 311 -11.14 12.79 2.88
C THR A 311 -12.01 13.91 3.48
N ASP A 312 -11.76 15.18 3.14
CA ASP A 312 -12.60 16.31 3.54
C ASP A 312 -14.01 16.24 2.93
N THR A 313 -14.11 15.82 1.67
CA THR A 313 -15.41 15.61 1.00
C THR A 313 -16.20 14.48 1.66
N PHE A 314 -15.52 13.39 2.01
CA PHE A 314 -16.14 12.24 2.69
C PHE A 314 -16.74 12.65 4.04
N VAL A 315 -15.97 13.36 4.87
CA VAL A 315 -16.41 13.73 6.24
C VAL A 315 -17.51 14.78 6.25
N SER A 316 -17.57 15.61 5.20
CA SER A 316 -18.63 16.65 5.05
C SER A 316 -19.99 16.08 4.61
N GLY A 317 -20.14 14.75 4.56
CA GLY A 317 -21.36 14.11 4.08
C GLY A 317 -21.64 14.33 2.59
N GLY A 318 -20.64 14.81 1.87
CA GLY A 318 -20.69 15.07 0.44
C GLY A 318 -20.79 13.77 -0.36
N ARG A 319 -21.95 13.12 -0.32
CA ARG A 319 -22.39 12.25 -1.42
C ARG A 319 -22.41 13.14 -2.64
N ARG A 320 -21.37 13.08 -3.47
CA ARG A 320 -21.47 13.70 -4.80
C ARG A 320 -22.72 13.14 -5.45
N SER A 321 -23.69 14.03 -5.72
CA SER A 321 -24.94 13.67 -6.40
C SER A 321 -24.61 12.94 -7.71
N LYS A 322 -25.52 12.10 -8.21
CA LYS A 322 -25.40 11.42 -9.52
C LYS A 322 -25.09 12.45 -10.65
N GLU A 323 -25.44 13.72 -10.46
CA GLU A 323 -25.13 14.84 -11.37
C GLU A 323 -23.65 15.20 -11.43
N THR A 324 -22.90 15.16 -10.32
CA THR A 324 -21.45 15.39 -10.29
C THR A 324 -20.69 14.26 -10.98
N LEU A 325 -21.17 13.03 -10.88
CA LEU A 325 -20.63 11.86 -11.60
C LEU A 325 -20.89 11.98 -13.12
N LYS A 326 -22.07 12.48 -13.53
CA LYS A 326 -22.36 12.80 -14.95
C LYS A 326 -21.47 13.90 -15.50
N ALA A 327 -21.24 14.97 -14.73
CA ALA A 327 -20.36 16.08 -15.11
C ALA A 327 -18.89 15.65 -15.29
N VAL A 328 -18.37 14.79 -14.43
CA VAL A 328 -17.00 14.24 -14.54
C VAL A 328 -16.88 13.30 -15.74
N ARG A 329 -17.90 12.47 -16.02
CA ARG A 329 -17.95 11.64 -17.24
C ARG A 329 -18.01 12.50 -18.51
N ALA A 330 -18.82 13.58 -18.52
CA ALA A 330 -18.93 14.49 -19.65
C ALA A 330 -17.62 15.26 -19.89
N ALA A 331 -16.93 15.73 -18.84
CA ALA A 331 -15.66 16.43 -18.95
C ALA A 331 -14.53 15.53 -19.46
N ASN A 332 -14.50 14.25 -19.07
CA ASN A 332 -13.54 13.27 -19.58
C ASN A 332 -13.79 12.90 -21.05
N LEU A 333 -15.06 12.79 -21.45
CA LEU A 333 -15.45 12.53 -22.85
C LEU A 333 -15.18 13.74 -23.77
N SER A 334 -15.38 14.97 -23.29
CA SER A 334 -15.08 16.19 -24.06
C SER A 334 -13.58 16.37 -24.29
N LYS A 335 -12.73 16.06 -23.29
CA LYS A 335 -11.26 16.09 -23.44
C LYS A 335 -10.74 15.04 -24.43
N LEU A 336 -11.39 13.90 -24.55
CA LEU A 336 -11.06 12.88 -25.54
C LEU A 336 -11.48 13.31 -26.97
N LYS A 337 -12.60 14.01 -27.13
CA LYS A 337 -13.07 14.49 -28.42
C LYS A 337 -12.25 15.70 -28.94
N THR A 338 -11.82 16.61 -28.08
CA THR A 338 -10.95 17.75 -28.45
C THR A 338 -9.56 17.28 -28.88
N ARG A 339 -9.00 16.23 -28.24
CA ARG A 339 -7.71 15.65 -28.66
C ARG A 339 -7.77 14.86 -29.98
N LYS A 340 -8.94 14.41 -30.40
CA LYS A 340 -9.12 13.78 -31.72
C LYS A 340 -9.19 14.82 -32.84
N ARG A 341 -9.81 15.99 -32.61
CA ARG A 341 -9.91 17.08 -33.57
C ARG A 341 -8.64 17.91 -33.77
N SER A 342 -7.66 17.81 -32.88
CA SER A 342 -6.37 18.49 -33.04
C SER A 342 -5.28 17.58 -33.64
N ARG A 343 -5.66 16.41 -34.15
CA ARG A 343 -4.79 15.42 -34.83
C ARG A 343 -5.28 15.09 -36.25
N GLU A 344 -6.39 15.67 -36.68
CA GLU A 344 -6.86 15.77 -38.07
C GLU A 344 -6.58 17.19 -38.60
#